data_dfe62fbfa6a168bfe290c8ccdd05f64f
#
_entry.id   dfe62fbfa6a168bfe290c8ccdd05f64f
#
_cell.length_a   1.000
_cell.length_b   1.000
_cell.length_c   1.000
_cell.angle_alpha   90.00
_cell.angle_beta   90.00
_cell.angle_gamma   90.00
#
_symmetry.space_group_name_H-M   'P 1'
#
loop_
_entity.id
_entity.type
_entity.pdbx_description
1 polymer ?
#
loop_
_entity_poly.entity_id
_entity_poly.type
_entity_poly.pdbx_seq_one_letter_code
_entity_poly.pdbx_strand_id
1 'polypeptide(L)'
;MKHKLFSCTSLASSFFGIFIPCMLISACSHAPEYASVRGYAQGGEYSVTYNREGVNADEKTVAHAIDSILTLVDTSLSGYNKASILSRYNAGAEVRPNRLFLDVLDRCRDYWNLTGGALDVAAGPLYDAWGFGFRNASLPSAETVDSLRAICGMDKLLPDLTSSVPGVCPVLNFNAVAQGYTCDLVAAYLHSLGVKDMLVDIGEIYCEGVNAKGNFWKVGVDRPVDGNMTPGADLDGIWQGDGRGCGIVTSGNYRKYYEKDGKKYSHTIDPRTGYPVSHSLLSATIVTGNAADADAYATYCMVIGLEEAKAFISSAPDVEGYLIYDQDGQMKEWASEGFNIVSPEQ
;
A
#
# COMPACT_ATOMS: atom_id res chain seq x y z
N MET A 1 80.89 39.76 -59.79
CA MET A 1 82.21 39.45 -59.09
C MET A 1 81.87 38.88 -57.70
N LYS A 2 82.44 37.68 -57.44
CA LYS A 2 82.73 37.05 -56.13
C LYS A 2 81.55 36.70 -55.19
N HIS A 3 81.14 35.44 -55.24
CA HIS A 3 81.17 34.39 -54.25
C HIS A 3 81.09 34.74 -52.71
N LYS A 4 80.17 34.11 -51.99
CA LYS A 4 80.56 33.24 -50.92
C LYS A 4 79.34 32.33 -50.49
N LEU A 5 79.53 31.02 -50.57
CA LEU A 5 78.76 29.97 -49.96
C LEU A 5 78.80 30.09 -48.42
N PHE A 6 77.66 29.85 -47.76
CA PHE A 6 77.67 29.36 -46.37
C PHE A 6 76.73 28.15 -46.27
N SER A 7 77.32 27.06 -45.89
CA SER A 7 76.75 25.80 -45.50
C SER A 7 75.96 26.01 -44.24
N CYS A 8 74.76 25.49 -44.15
CA CYS A 8 74.02 25.38 -42.91
C CYS A 8 73.63 23.92 -42.73
N THR A 9 74.15 23.31 -41.70
CA THR A 9 74.00 21.93 -41.25
C THR A 9 72.58 21.74 -40.68
N SER A 10 71.91 20.72 -41.15
CA SER A 10 70.59 20.26 -40.62
C SER A 10 70.76 19.57 -39.29
N LEU A 11 70.09 20.09 -38.25
CA LEU A 11 69.81 19.37 -37.01
C LEU A 11 68.49 18.59 -37.17
N ALA A 12 68.60 17.29 -37.21
CA ALA A 12 67.44 16.38 -37.13
C ALA A 12 66.96 16.29 -35.65
N SER A 13 65.84 16.88 -35.34
CA SER A 13 65.14 16.66 -34.05
C SER A 13 64.25 15.42 -34.12
N SER A 14 64.67 14.36 -33.47
CA SER A 14 63.85 13.14 -33.26
C SER A 14 62.75 13.43 -32.25
N PHE A 15 61.50 13.57 -32.74
CA PHE A 15 60.34 13.56 -31.88
C PHE A 15 59.98 12.10 -31.52
N PHE A 16 60.26 11.70 -30.29
CA PHE A 16 59.77 10.45 -29.70
C PHE A 16 58.32 10.67 -29.31
N GLY A 17 57.40 10.27 -30.17
CA GLY A 17 55.97 10.25 -29.86
C GLY A 17 55.65 9.14 -28.85
N ILE A 18 55.32 9.53 -27.61
CA ILE A 18 54.77 8.61 -26.62
C ILE A 18 53.35 8.29 -27.06
N PHE A 19 53.15 7.09 -27.62
CA PHE A 19 51.83 6.53 -27.90
C PHE A 19 51.24 6.01 -26.58
N ILE A 20 50.36 6.79 -25.93
CA ILE A 20 49.57 6.31 -24.80
C ILE A 20 48.40 5.51 -25.39
N PRO A 21 48.35 4.17 -25.19
CA PRO A 21 47.17 3.42 -25.60
C PRO A 21 46.01 3.85 -24.71
N CYS A 22 45.03 4.53 -25.28
CA CYS A 22 43.76 4.79 -24.65
C CYS A 22 43.03 3.44 -24.52
N MET A 23 43.18 2.78 -23.37
CA MET A 23 42.33 1.63 -23.03
C MET A 23 40.89 2.17 -22.92
N LEU A 24 40.11 1.99 -23.98
CA LEU A 24 38.68 2.06 -23.94
C LEU A 24 38.20 0.92 -23.00
N ILE A 25 37.97 1.24 -21.75
CA ILE A 25 37.21 0.37 -20.83
C ILE A 25 35.79 0.42 -21.39
N SER A 26 35.45 -0.55 -22.24
CA SER A 26 34.06 -0.87 -22.55
C SER A 26 33.45 -1.32 -21.24
N ALA A 27 32.81 -0.41 -20.49
CA ALA A 27 31.87 -0.78 -19.48
C ALA A 27 30.74 -1.52 -20.23
N CYS A 28 30.73 -2.84 -20.18
CA CYS A 28 29.53 -3.61 -20.49
C CYS A 28 28.48 -3.16 -19.49
N SER A 29 27.63 -2.23 -19.87
CA SER A 29 26.38 -2.00 -19.14
C SER A 29 25.55 -3.25 -19.33
N HIS A 30 25.58 -4.18 -18.38
CA HIS A 30 24.56 -5.21 -18.29
C HIS A 30 23.23 -4.45 -18.08
N ALA A 31 22.25 -4.72 -18.96
CA ALA A 31 20.91 -4.27 -18.71
C ALA A 31 20.45 -4.86 -17.36
N PRO A 32 19.80 -4.07 -16.50
CA PRO A 32 19.36 -4.55 -15.21
C PRO A 32 18.42 -5.76 -15.38
N GLU A 33 18.73 -6.85 -14.68
CA GLU A 33 17.97 -8.10 -14.77
C GLU A 33 16.82 -8.07 -13.74
N TYR A 34 15.60 -7.96 -14.23
CA TYR A 34 14.40 -7.99 -13.40
C TYR A 34 13.75 -9.37 -13.42
N ALA A 35 13.26 -9.80 -12.24
CA ALA A 35 12.40 -10.96 -12.09
C ALA A 35 11.01 -10.54 -11.62
N SER A 36 10.04 -11.42 -11.88
CA SER A 36 8.64 -11.23 -11.42
C SER A 36 8.11 -12.52 -10.85
N VAL A 37 7.57 -12.44 -9.61
CA VAL A 37 6.80 -13.51 -8.98
C VAL A 37 5.33 -13.12 -9.03
N ARG A 38 4.48 -14.05 -9.48
CA ARG A 38 3.03 -13.77 -9.61
C ARG A 38 2.23 -14.95 -9.07
N GLY A 39 1.05 -14.66 -8.55
CA GLY A 39 0.15 -15.68 -8.03
C GLY A 39 -1.18 -15.08 -7.59
N TYR A 40 -1.86 -15.81 -6.69
CA TYR A 40 -3.14 -15.40 -6.12
C TYR A 40 -3.06 -15.49 -4.59
N ALA A 41 -3.33 -14.38 -3.90
CA ALA A 41 -3.34 -14.31 -2.45
C ALA A 41 -4.29 -13.20 -1.97
N GLN A 42 -4.77 -13.29 -0.74
CA GLN A 42 -5.59 -12.26 -0.07
C GLN A 42 -6.83 -11.81 -0.89
N GLY A 43 -7.35 -12.73 -1.71
CA GLY A 43 -8.56 -12.49 -2.52
C GLY A 43 -8.32 -11.86 -3.89
N GLY A 44 -7.07 -11.67 -4.32
CA GLY A 44 -6.69 -11.09 -5.61
C GLY A 44 -5.44 -11.70 -6.23
N GLU A 45 -5.14 -11.32 -7.46
CA GLU A 45 -3.84 -11.56 -8.07
C GLU A 45 -2.78 -10.70 -7.40
N TYR A 46 -1.54 -11.22 -7.30
CA TYR A 46 -0.40 -10.44 -6.84
C TYR A 46 0.74 -10.48 -7.84
N SER A 47 1.58 -9.45 -7.83
CA SER A 47 2.79 -9.34 -8.65
C SER A 47 3.90 -8.67 -7.86
N VAL A 48 5.05 -9.34 -7.74
CA VAL A 48 6.26 -8.79 -7.13
C VAL A 48 7.34 -8.73 -8.18
N THR A 49 7.73 -7.52 -8.57
CA THR A 49 8.79 -7.27 -9.57
C THR A 49 10.00 -6.65 -8.87
N TYR A 50 11.20 -7.18 -9.11
CA TYR A 50 12.40 -6.72 -8.44
C TYR A 50 13.65 -6.86 -9.31
N ASN A 51 14.64 -5.99 -9.09
CA ASN A 51 15.95 -6.04 -9.72
C ASN A 51 16.80 -7.13 -9.05
N ARG A 52 17.34 -8.04 -9.84
CA ARG A 52 18.18 -9.17 -9.38
C ARG A 52 19.65 -8.84 -9.26
N GLU A 53 20.07 -7.65 -9.65
CA GLU A 53 21.49 -7.28 -9.62
C GLU A 53 22.05 -7.39 -8.20
N GLY A 54 23.06 -8.23 -8.02
CA GLY A 54 23.68 -8.52 -6.72
C GLY A 54 22.91 -9.48 -5.82
N VAL A 55 21.76 -9.99 -6.23
CA VAL A 55 20.96 -10.98 -5.46
C VAL A 55 21.50 -12.38 -5.70
N ASN A 56 21.97 -13.04 -4.65
CA ASN A 56 22.53 -14.38 -4.72
C ASN A 56 21.48 -15.51 -4.68
N ALA A 57 20.23 -15.22 -4.27
CA ALA A 57 19.15 -16.19 -4.26
C ALA A 57 18.60 -16.39 -5.68
N ASP A 58 18.29 -17.64 -6.04
CA ASP A 58 17.59 -17.91 -7.30
C ASP A 58 16.10 -17.51 -7.21
N GLU A 59 15.46 -17.35 -8.38
CA GLU A 59 14.06 -16.90 -8.46
C GLU A 59 13.09 -17.84 -7.75
N LYS A 60 13.36 -19.16 -7.76
CA LYS A 60 12.51 -20.14 -7.09
C LYS A 60 12.59 -20.00 -5.57
N THR A 61 13.77 -19.73 -5.05
CA THR A 61 13.98 -19.46 -3.63
C THR A 61 13.23 -18.19 -3.20
N VAL A 62 13.32 -17.12 -4.00
CA VAL A 62 12.59 -15.88 -3.72
C VAL A 62 11.08 -16.10 -3.80
N ALA A 63 10.58 -16.76 -4.83
CA ALA A 63 9.15 -17.06 -4.97
C ALA A 63 8.63 -17.88 -3.78
N HIS A 64 9.35 -18.93 -3.37
CA HIS A 64 8.97 -19.75 -2.22
C HIS A 64 8.96 -18.97 -0.90
N ALA A 65 9.90 -18.04 -0.72
CA ALA A 65 9.91 -17.18 0.46
C ALA A 65 8.72 -16.20 0.48
N ILE A 66 8.37 -15.61 -0.68
CA ILE A 66 7.17 -14.77 -0.82
C ILE A 66 5.92 -15.58 -0.50
N ASP A 67 5.75 -16.78 -1.08
CA ASP A 67 4.62 -17.66 -0.78
C ASP A 67 4.54 -18.02 0.71
N SER A 68 5.70 -18.20 1.36
CA SER A 68 5.77 -18.46 2.80
C SER A 68 5.29 -17.26 3.62
N ILE A 69 5.64 -16.04 3.24
CA ILE A 69 5.17 -14.79 3.87
C ILE A 69 3.64 -14.68 3.69
N LEU A 70 3.14 -14.86 2.48
CA LEU A 70 1.70 -14.79 2.18
C LEU A 70 0.92 -15.84 2.98
N THR A 71 1.44 -17.08 3.09
CA THR A 71 0.86 -18.15 3.92
C THR A 71 0.87 -17.79 5.41
N LEU A 72 1.95 -17.20 5.90
CA LEU A 72 2.05 -16.76 7.31
C LEU A 72 1.00 -15.68 7.61
N VAL A 73 0.82 -14.71 6.71
CA VAL A 73 -0.21 -13.67 6.86
C VAL A 73 -1.61 -14.29 6.82
N ASP A 74 -1.92 -15.15 5.85
CA ASP A 74 -3.22 -15.81 5.75
C ASP A 74 -3.54 -16.62 7.00
N THR A 75 -2.60 -17.43 7.49
CA THR A 75 -2.81 -18.25 8.70
C THR A 75 -2.84 -17.46 10.00
N SER A 76 -2.37 -16.21 9.99
CA SER A 76 -2.37 -15.34 11.17
C SER A 76 -3.55 -14.36 11.19
N LEU A 77 -3.75 -13.61 10.10
CA LEU A 77 -4.59 -12.40 10.05
C LEU A 77 -5.88 -12.53 9.25
N SER A 78 -6.07 -13.61 8.47
CA SER A 78 -7.24 -13.74 7.59
C SER A 78 -8.51 -14.03 8.38
N GLY A 79 -9.52 -13.17 8.23
CA GLY A 79 -10.89 -13.45 8.71
C GLY A 79 -11.65 -14.43 7.82
N TYR A 80 -11.15 -14.74 6.63
CA TYR A 80 -11.76 -15.65 5.65
C TYR A 80 -11.23 -17.07 5.81
N ASN A 81 -9.98 -17.27 6.20
CA ASN A 81 -9.40 -18.56 6.54
C ASN A 81 -9.87 -18.99 7.94
N LYS A 82 -10.76 -19.97 8.01
CA LYS A 82 -11.33 -20.45 9.29
C LYS A 82 -10.30 -21.07 10.24
N ALA A 83 -9.15 -21.51 9.72
CA ALA A 83 -8.06 -22.06 10.51
C ALA A 83 -7.06 -20.99 11.01
N SER A 84 -7.19 -19.75 10.59
CA SER A 84 -6.30 -18.65 11.00
C SER A 84 -6.41 -18.37 12.51
N ILE A 85 -5.38 -17.73 13.04
CA ILE A 85 -5.38 -17.24 14.44
C ILE A 85 -6.54 -16.27 14.62
N LEU A 86 -6.71 -15.29 13.72
CA LEU A 86 -7.78 -14.30 13.78
C LEU A 86 -9.18 -14.94 13.79
N SER A 87 -9.47 -15.83 12.85
CA SER A 87 -10.79 -16.46 12.75
C SER A 87 -11.11 -17.32 13.97
N ARG A 88 -10.14 -18.04 14.51
CA ARG A 88 -10.29 -18.82 15.73
C ARG A 88 -10.50 -17.94 16.96
N TYR A 89 -9.73 -16.86 17.08
CA TYR A 89 -9.90 -15.84 18.12
C TYR A 89 -11.32 -15.25 18.07
N ASN A 90 -11.77 -14.79 16.90
CA ASN A 90 -13.10 -14.24 16.69
C ASN A 90 -14.25 -15.26 16.94
N ALA A 91 -13.94 -16.55 16.91
CA ALA A 91 -14.86 -17.62 17.28
C ALA A 91 -14.86 -17.95 18.80
N GLY A 92 -14.08 -17.22 19.61
CA GLY A 92 -13.95 -17.44 21.05
C GLY A 92 -13.07 -18.65 21.42
N ALA A 93 -12.29 -19.17 20.47
CA ALA A 93 -11.35 -20.26 20.79
C ALA A 93 -10.12 -19.71 21.51
N GLU A 94 -9.56 -20.53 22.40
CA GLU A 94 -8.23 -20.24 22.95
C GLU A 94 -7.19 -20.30 21.83
N VAL A 95 -6.47 -19.21 21.63
CA VAL A 95 -5.39 -19.07 20.64
C VAL A 95 -4.12 -18.55 21.29
N ARG A 96 -2.99 -18.86 20.68
CA ARG A 96 -1.71 -18.23 20.99
C ARG A 96 -1.33 -17.35 19.80
N PRO A 97 -1.52 -16.02 19.89
CA PRO A 97 -1.11 -15.10 18.83
C PRO A 97 0.38 -15.23 18.58
N ASN A 98 0.77 -15.28 17.31
CA ASN A 98 2.16 -15.23 16.92
C ASN A 98 2.66 -13.77 16.88
N ARG A 99 3.96 -13.59 16.67
CA ARG A 99 4.59 -12.26 16.64
C ARG A 99 3.94 -11.34 15.61
N LEU A 100 3.67 -11.85 14.40
CA LEU A 100 3.04 -11.08 13.32
C LEU A 100 1.67 -10.54 13.72
N PHE A 101 0.82 -11.37 14.36
CA PHE A 101 -0.49 -10.94 14.84
C PHE A 101 -0.37 -9.80 15.87
N LEU A 102 0.57 -9.92 16.80
CA LEU A 102 0.79 -8.91 17.85
C LEU A 102 1.34 -7.60 17.25
N ASP A 103 2.29 -7.67 16.31
CA ASP A 103 2.87 -6.50 15.65
C ASP A 103 1.80 -5.70 14.88
N VAL A 104 0.89 -6.38 14.17
CA VAL A 104 -0.23 -5.72 13.49
C VAL A 104 -1.21 -5.13 14.48
N LEU A 105 -1.53 -5.83 15.56
CA LEU A 105 -2.43 -5.31 16.59
C LEU A 105 -1.87 -4.08 17.29
N ASP A 106 -0.57 -4.05 17.57
CA ASP A 106 0.10 -2.89 18.18
C ASP A 106 0.05 -1.68 17.24
N ARG A 107 0.33 -1.86 15.94
CA ARG A 107 0.11 -0.81 14.92
C ARG A 107 -1.33 -0.31 14.90
N CYS A 108 -2.30 -1.22 14.96
CA CYS A 108 -3.72 -0.84 14.99
C CYS A 108 -4.09 -0.04 16.24
N ARG A 109 -3.42 -0.26 17.38
CA ARG A 109 -3.57 0.60 18.58
C ARG A 109 -3.05 2.01 18.34
N ASP A 110 -1.90 2.13 17.64
CA ASP A 110 -1.33 3.43 17.28
C ASP A 110 -2.25 4.18 16.32
N TYR A 111 -2.80 3.51 15.29
CA TYR A 111 -3.78 4.10 14.39
C TYR A 111 -5.07 4.50 15.10
N TRP A 112 -5.57 3.68 16.01
CA TRP A 112 -6.75 4.00 16.81
C TRP A 112 -6.53 5.27 17.64
N ASN A 113 -5.38 5.40 18.30
CA ASN A 113 -5.01 6.58 19.07
C ASN A 113 -4.88 7.82 18.18
N LEU A 114 -4.15 7.71 17.04
CA LEU A 114 -3.93 8.80 16.10
C LEU A 114 -5.24 9.34 15.51
N THR A 115 -6.17 8.43 15.19
CA THR A 115 -7.43 8.76 14.49
C THR A 115 -8.60 9.04 15.43
N GLY A 116 -8.37 9.04 16.76
CA GLY A 116 -9.44 9.23 17.75
C GLY A 116 -10.55 8.18 17.61
N GLY A 117 -10.18 6.94 17.28
CA GLY A 117 -11.11 5.82 17.15
C GLY A 117 -11.81 5.71 15.79
N ALA A 118 -11.48 6.53 14.80
CA ALA A 118 -12.05 6.40 13.45
C ALA A 118 -11.53 5.17 12.70
N LEU A 119 -10.32 4.69 13.02
CA LEU A 119 -9.84 3.36 12.66
C LEU A 119 -9.90 2.45 13.88
N ASP A 120 -10.81 1.49 13.89
CA ASP A 120 -11.02 0.60 15.02
C ASP A 120 -11.16 -0.86 14.57
N VAL A 121 -10.07 -1.61 14.68
CA VAL A 121 -10.06 -3.03 14.30
C VAL A 121 -10.86 -3.91 15.24
N ALA A 122 -11.22 -3.45 16.44
CA ALA A 122 -12.05 -4.18 17.39
C ALA A 122 -13.56 -3.85 17.26
N ALA A 123 -13.93 -3.03 16.28
CA ALA A 123 -15.32 -2.76 15.92
C ALA A 123 -15.92 -3.84 14.98
N GLY A 124 -15.34 -5.04 14.89
CA GLY A 124 -15.79 -6.15 14.05
C GLY A 124 -17.28 -6.45 14.11
N PRO A 125 -17.94 -6.46 15.29
CA PRO A 125 -19.38 -6.66 15.39
C PRO A 125 -20.22 -5.63 14.63
N LEU A 126 -19.79 -4.36 14.55
CA LEU A 126 -20.45 -3.33 13.74
C LEU A 126 -20.30 -3.63 12.25
N TYR A 127 -19.10 -3.97 11.79
CA TYR A 127 -18.85 -4.33 10.39
C TYR A 127 -19.68 -5.55 9.95
N ASP A 128 -19.75 -6.57 10.81
CA ASP A 128 -20.58 -7.76 10.59
C ASP A 128 -22.07 -7.39 10.50
N ALA A 129 -22.57 -6.55 11.41
CA ALA A 129 -23.98 -6.16 11.46
C ALA A 129 -24.43 -5.43 10.19
N TRP A 130 -23.57 -4.61 9.60
CA TRP A 130 -23.82 -3.92 8.33
C TRP A 130 -23.55 -4.81 7.10
N GLY A 131 -23.07 -6.05 7.28
CA GLY A 131 -22.79 -7.00 6.19
C GLY A 131 -21.45 -6.77 5.49
N PHE A 132 -20.58 -5.94 6.03
CA PHE A 132 -19.24 -5.63 5.46
C PHE A 132 -18.08 -6.31 6.22
N GLY A 133 -18.38 -7.07 7.26
CA GLY A 133 -17.43 -7.90 7.97
C GLY A 133 -17.32 -9.32 7.40
N PHE A 134 -17.11 -10.30 8.28
CA PHE A 134 -16.96 -11.72 7.89
C PHE A 134 -18.27 -12.51 7.92
N ARG A 135 -19.38 -11.89 8.30
CA ARG A 135 -20.72 -12.47 8.38
C ARG A 135 -21.71 -11.66 7.56
N ASN A 136 -22.58 -12.35 6.84
CA ASN A 136 -23.68 -11.70 6.15
C ASN A 136 -24.77 -11.36 7.18
N ALA A 137 -25.16 -10.08 7.25
CA ALA A 137 -26.23 -9.62 8.11
C ALA A 137 -27.25 -8.79 7.32
N SER A 138 -28.45 -8.61 7.87
CA SER A 138 -29.43 -7.63 7.41
C SER A 138 -29.10 -6.28 8.05
N LEU A 139 -29.63 -5.17 7.47
CA LEU A 139 -29.47 -3.84 8.05
C LEU A 139 -29.85 -3.82 9.54
N PRO A 140 -28.95 -3.40 10.45
CA PRO A 140 -29.26 -3.36 11.87
C PRO A 140 -30.27 -2.24 12.21
N SER A 141 -31.06 -2.42 13.26
CA SER A 141 -31.82 -1.31 13.85
C SER A 141 -30.90 -0.34 14.63
N ALA A 142 -31.37 0.87 14.91
CA ALA A 142 -30.61 1.82 15.71
C ALA A 142 -30.27 1.25 17.11
N GLU A 143 -31.21 0.56 17.74
CA GLU A 143 -30.98 -0.10 19.04
C GLU A 143 -29.89 -1.20 18.94
N THR A 144 -29.83 -1.91 17.82
CA THR A 144 -28.77 -2.90 17.57
C THR A 144 -27.42 -2.22 17.45
N VAL A 145 -27.33 -1.12 16.68
CA VAL A 145 -26.08 -0.34 16.52
C VAL A 145 -25.60 0.19 17.87
N ASP A 146 -26.48 0.80 18.64
CA ASP A 146 -26.13 1.33 19.98
C ASP A 146 -25.67 0.23 20.93
N SER A 147 -26.35 -0.93 20.92
CA SER A 147 -25.96 -2.09 21.71
C SER A 147 -24.57 -2.62 21.33
N LEU A 148 -24.26 -2.69 20.01
CA LEU A 148 -22.97 -3.15 19.52
C LEU A 148 -21.86 -2.16 19.88
N ARG A 149 -22.08 -0.85 19.72
CA ARG A 149 -21.12 0.20 20.10
C ARG A 149 -20.78 0.14 21.59
N ALA A 150 -21.74 -0.24 22.44
CA ALA A 150 -21.51 -0.35 23.88
C ALA A 150 -20.56 -1.50 24.25
N ILE A 151 -20.43 -2.54 23.42
CA ILE A 151 -19.70 -3.77 23.75
C ILE A 151 -18.44 -4.01 22.90
N CYS A 152 -18.24 -3.31 21.78
CA CYS A 152 -17.06 -3.48 20.91
C CYS A 152 -16.23 -2.20 20.84
N GLY A 153 -15.00 -2.33 20.32
CA GLY A 153 -14.04 -1.24 20.14
C GLY A 153 -12.73 -1.47 20.87
N MET A 154 -11.66 -0.82 20.38
CA MET A 154 -10.31 -0.92 20.95
C MET A 154 -10.22 -0.42 22.39
N ASP A 155 -11.07 0.53 22.78
CA ASP A 155 -11.19 1.02 24.16
C ASP A 155 -11.66 -0.05 25.16
N LYS A 156 -12.22 -1.15 24.66
CA LYS A 156 -12.71 -2.29 25.45
C LYS A 156 -11.79 -3.51 25.35
N LEU A 157 -10.82 -3.49 24.43
CA LEU A 157 -9.87 -4.57 24.24
C LEU A 157 -8.71 -4.48 25.26
N LEU A 158 -8.64 -5.44 26.17
CA LEU A 158 -7.59 -5.51 27.19
C LEU A 158 -6.26 -6.02 26.59
N PRO A 159 -5.11 -5.77 27.26
CA PRO A 159 -3.80 -6.22 26.79
C PRO A 159 -3.66 -7.75 26.62
N ASP A 160 -4.43 -8.52 27.37
CA ASP A 160 -4.49 -9.99 27.28
C ASP A 160 -5.46 -10.48 26.18
N LEU A 161 -5.94 -9.57 25.35
CA LEU A 161 -6.91 -9.80 24.27
C LEU A 161 -8.31 -10.21 24.74
N THR A 162 -8.63 -10.02 26.00
CA THR A 162 -10.01 -10.18 26.51
C THR A 162 -10.78 -8.85 26.43
N SER A 163 -12.08 -8.90 26.67
CA SER A 163 -12.92 -7.68 26.73
C SER A 163 -13.02 -7.17 28.17
N SER A 164 -12.98 -5.85 28.33
CA SER A 164 -13.37 -5.21 29.60
C SER A 164 -14.87 -5.32 29.90
N VAL A 165 -15.67 -5.71 28.91
CA VAL A 165 -17.13 -5.95 29.09
C VAL A 165 -17.35 -7.42 29.43
N PRO A 166 -17.88 -7.74 30.60
CA PRO A 166 -18.06 -9.11 31.05
C PRO A 166 -18.93 -9.95 30.09
N GLY A 167 -18.46 -11.16 29.76
CA GLY A 167 -19.18 -12.11 28.91
C GLY A 167 -19.14 -11.76 27.40
N VAL A 168 -18.40 -10.74 27.00
CA VAL A 168 -18.22 -10.36 25.60
C VAL A 168 -16.90 -10.90 25.08
N CYS A 169 -16.92 -11.58 23.93
CA CYS A 169 -15.71 -11.93 23.17
C CYS A 169 -15.40 -10.81 22.18
N PRO A 170 -14.19 -10.23 22.19
CA PRO A 170 -13.79 -9.26 21.18
C PRO A 170 -13.78 -9.89 19.79
N VAL A 171 -14.12 -9.11 18.77
CA VAL A 171 -14.03 -9.51 17.35
C VAL A 171 -13.19 -8.50 16.61
N LEU A 172 -12.07 -8.96 16.07
CA LEU A 172 -11.10 -8.13 15.35
C LEU A 172 -11.29 -8.26 13.83
N ASN A 173 -10.99 -7.17 13.13
CA ASN A 173 -10.97 -7.13 11.67
C ASN A 173 -9.78 -6.26 11.20
N PHE A 174 -8.79 -6.89 10.56
CA PHE A 174 -7.56 -6.23 10.10
C PHE A 174 -7.61 -5.80 8.64
N ASN A 175 -8.78 -5.80 7.99
CA ASN A 175 -8.89 -5.54 6.53
C ASN A 175 -8.36 -4.16 6.09
N ALA A 176 -8.30 -3.19 7.00
CA ALA A 176 -7.80 -1.84 6.70
C ALA A 176 -6.28 -1.68 6.86
N VAL A 177 -5.54 -2.78 7.10
CA VAL A 177 -4.09 -2.71 7.40
C VAL A 177 -3.34 -3.93 6.84
N ALA A 178 -4.02 -5.09 6.74
CA ALA A 178 -3.33 -6.36 6.52
C ALA A 178 -2.68 -6.47 5.13
N GLN A 179 -3.28 -5.88 4.09
CA GLN A 179 -2.72 -5.94 2.74
C GLN A 179 -1.50 -5.03 2.61
N GLY A 180 -1.59 -3.79 3.08
CA GLY A 180 -0.44 -2.88 3.13
C GLY A 180 0.72 -3.46 3.97
N TYR A 181 0.41 -4.01 5.13
CA TYR A 181 1.43 -4.66 5.97
C TYR A 181 2.08 -5.87 5.29
N THR A 182 1.34 -6.61 4.47
CA THR A 182 1.89 -7.72 3.69
C THR A 182 2.89 -7.24 2.64
N CYS A 183 2.60 -6.12 1.96
CA CYS A 183 3.54 -5.49 1.03
C CYS A 183 4.84 -5.11 1.73
N ASP A 184 4.77 -4.52 2.92
CA ASP A 184 5.93 -4.15 3.72
C ASP A 184 6.77 -5.37 4.14
N LEU A 185 6.14 -6.50 4.50
CA LEU A 185 6.85 -7.75 4.81
C LEU A 185 7.62 -8.31 3.62
N VAL A 186 7.00 -8.30 2.43
CA VAL A 186 7.66 -8.75 1.19
C VAL A 186 8.79 -7.79 0.81
N ALA A 187 8.58 -6.48 0.90
CA ALA A 187 9.62 -5.48 0.66
C ALA A 187 10.80 -5.65 1.62
N ALA A 188 10.53 -5.84 2.92
CA ALA A 188 11.57 -6.10 3.93
C ALA A 188 12.37 -7.38 3.64
N TYR A 189 11.71 -8.43 3.16
CA TYR A 189 12.40 -9.64 2.70
C TYR A 189 13.33 -9.35 1.51
N LEU A 190 12.84 -8.65 0.48
CA LEU A 190 13.65 -8.26 -0.68
C LEU A 190 14.83 -7.37 -0.28
N HIS A 191 14.64 -6.41 0.62
CA HIS A 191 15.73 -5.61 1.19
C HIS A 191 16.79 -6.47 1.89
N SER A 192 16.39 -7.54 2.60
CA SER A 192 17.32 -8.47 3.24
C SER A 192 18.23 -9.22 2.25
N LEU A 193 17.80 -9.29 0.98
CA LEU A 193 18.59 -9.83 -0.14
C LEU A 193 19.43 -8.78 -0.85
N GLY A 194 19.34 -7.51 -0.46
CA GLY A 194 20.05 -6.38 -1.08
C GLY A 194 19.32 -5.74 -2.26
N VAL A 195 18.07 -6.11 -2.53
CA VAL A 195 17.24 -5.48 -3.58
C VAL A 195 16.99 -4.01 -3.24
N LYS A 196 17.12 -3.13 -4.24
CA LYS A 196 16.91 -1.68 -4.12
C LYS A 196 15.82 -1.15 -5.04
N ASP A 197 15.50 -1.90 -6.09
CA ASP A 197 14.49 -1.52 -7.06
C ASP A 197 13.42 -2.61 -7.08
N MET A 198 12.21 -2.27 -6.65
CA MET A 198 11.11 -3.21 -6.55
C MET A 198 9.74 -2.55 -6.69
N LEU A 199 8.77 -3.34 -7.12
CA LEU A 199 7.35 -3.05 -7.01
C LEU A 199 6.66 -4.30 -6.47
N VAL A 200 6.05 -4.18 -5.30
CA VAL A 200 5.27 -5.20 -4.62
C VAL A 200 3.81 -4.78 -4.71
N ASP A 201 3.01 -5.54 -5.44
CA ASP A 201 1.56 -5.34 -5.61
C ASP A 201 0.84 -6.60 -5.11
N ILE A 202 0.14 -6.46 -3.98
CA ILE A 202 -0.67 -7.53 -3.35
C ILE A 202 -2.08 -6.99 -3.08
N GLY A 203 -2.62 -6.21 -4.04
CA GLY A 203 -3.84 -5.44 -3.87
C GLY A 203 -3.58 -4.02 -3.37
N GLU A 204 -2.62 -3.86 -2.47
CA GLU A 204 -1.97 -2.62 -2.12
C GLU A 204 -0.52 -2.62 -2.65
N ILE A 205 0.12 -1.47 -2.73
CA ILE A 205 1.41 -1.36 -3.42
C ILE A 205 2.48 -0.77 -2.50
N TYR A 206 3.67 -1.42 -2.51
CA TYR A 206 4.94 -0.82 -2.09
C TYR A 206 5.87 -0.74 -3.30
N CYS A 207 6.54 0.40 -3.50
CA CYS A 207 7.54 0.52 -4.56
C CYS A 207 8.74 1.35 -4.12
N GLU A 208 9.90 1.05 -4.74
CA GLU A 208 11.17 1.72 -4.49
C GLU A 208 12.07 1.66 -5.72
N GLY A 209 12.90 2.67 -5.92
CA GLY A 209 13.89 2.73 -7.00
C GLY A 209 13.26 2.89 -8.37
N VAL A 210 13.78 2.16 -9.37
CA VAL A 210 13.41 2.28 -10.77
C VAL A 210 12.94 0.94 -11.36
N ASN A 211 12.29 0.99 -12.51
CA ASN A 211 11.90 -0.19 -13.28
C ASN A 211 13.03 -0.61 -14.26
N ALA A 212 12.82 -1.70 -14.98
CA ALA A 212 13.80 -2.25 -15.94
C ALA A 212 14.21 -1.29 -17.07
N LYS A 213 13.48 -0.19 -17.26
CA LYS A 213 13.82 0.87 -18.24
C LYS A 213 14.56 2.04 -17.61
N GLY A 214 14.88 1.97 -16.29
CA GLY A 214 15.52 3.05 -15.54
C GLY A 214 14.59 4.22 -15.20
N ASN A 215 13.29 4.06 -15.33
CA ASN A 215 12.29 5.06 -14.95
C ASN A 215 11.72 4.75 -13.56
N PHE A 216 11.34 5.77 -12.80
CA PHE A 216 10.57 5.59 -11.57
C PHE A 216 9.28 4.82 -11.81
N TRP A 217 8.82 4.13 -10.78
CA TRP A 217 7.59 3.35 -10.83
C TRP A 217 6.39 4.27 -11.05
N LYS A 218 5.42 3.75 -11.79
CA LYS A 218 4.15 4.42 -12.07
C LYS A 218 3.01 3.53 -11.60
N VAL A 219 2.03 4.12 -10.91
CA VAL A 219 0.84 3.43 -10.40
C VAL A 219 -0.39 4.14 -10.92
N GLY A 220 -1.30 3.39 -11.52
CA GLY A 220 -2.59 3.92 -11.97
C GLY A 220 -3.51 4.20 -10.77
N VAL A 221 -4.20 5.34 -10.79
CA VAL A 221 -5.29 5.65 -9.87
C VAL A 221 -6.61 5.46 -10.62
N ASP A 222 -7.40 4.51 -10.16
CA ASP A 222 -8.67 4.16 -10.80
C ASP A 222 -9.72 5.26 -10.61
N ARG A 223 -10.51 5.52 -11.65
CA ARG A 223 -11.65 6.40 -11.58
C ARG A 223 -12.78 5.77 -10.73
N PRO A 224 -13.25 6.45 -9.68
CA PRO A 224 -14.26 5.89 -8.77
C PRO A 224 -15.69 6.00 -9.32
N VAL A 225 -15.95 5.29 -10.43
CA VAL A 225 -17.27 5.21 -11.08
C VAL A 225 -17.89 3.83 -10.91
N ASP A 226 -19.21 3.79 -10.85
CA ASP A 226 -19.94 2.52 -10.78
C ASP A 226 -19.61 1.65 -12.01
N GLY A 227 -19.28 0.39 -11.77
CA GLY A 227 -18.91 -0.56 -12.83
C GLY A 227 -17.40 -0.64 -13.13
N ASN A 228 -16.57 0.24 -12.62
CA ASN A 228 -15.10 0.10 -12.69
C ASN A 228 -14.61 -0.92 -11.66
N MET A 229 -14.85 -2.22 -11.96
CA MET A 229 -14.55 -3.33 -11.05
C MET A 229 -13.17 -3.95 -11.28
N THR A 230 -12.55 -3.67 -12.43
CA THR A 230 -11.24 -4.21 -12.80
C THR A 230 -10.15 -3.16 -12.57
N PRO A 231 -9.18 -3.38 -11.68
CA PRO A 231 -8.08 -2.46 -11.47
C PRO A 231 -7.37 -2.11 -12.79
N GLY A 232 -7.13 -0.82 -13.01
CA GLY A 232 -6.45 -0.31 -14.19
C GLY A 232 -7.28 -0.22 -15.47
N ALA A 233 -8.57 -0.59 -15.46
CA ALA A 233 -9.42 -0.57 -16.66
C ALA A 233 -9.89 0.84 -17.03
N ASP A 234 -10.16 1.70 -16.06
CA ASP A 234 -10.54 3.10 -16.26
C ASP A 234 -9.77 3.93 -15.22
N LEU A 235 -8.72 4.59 -15.70
CA LEU A 235 -7.82 5.39 -14.85
C LEU A 235 -8.27 6.85 -14.83
N ASP A 236 -8.23 7.43 -13.65
CA ASP A 236 -8.36 8.87 -13.45
C ASP A 236 -7.01 9.58 -13.66
N GLY A 237 -5.94 8.98 -13.15
CA GLY A 237 -4.59 9.49 -13.26
C GLY A 237 -3.53 8.40 -13.13
N ILE A 238 -2.26 8.79 -13.32
CA ILE A 238 -1.09 7.97 -13.10
C ILE A 238 -0.19 8.70 -12.10
N TRP A 239 -0.04 8.13 -10.90
CA TRP A 239 0.97 8.58 -9.97
C TRP A 239 2.35 8.11 -10.40
N GLN A 240 3.36 8.96 -10.25
CA GLN A 240 4.75 8.62 -10.51
C GLN A 240 5.61 8.85 -9.27
N GLY A 241 6.30 7.81 -8.82
CA GLY A 241 7.25 7.86 -7.72
C GLY A 241 8.49 8.70 -8.03
N ASP A 242 9.33 8.89 -7.03
CA ASP A 242 10.62 9.61 -7.11
C ASP A 242 11.82 8.71 -6.76
N GLY A 243 11.58 7.41 -6.61
CA GLY A 243 12.58 6.42 -6.25
C GLY A 243 12.76 6.18 -4.75
N ARG A 244 12.19 7.00 -3.90
CA ARG A 244 12.13 6.70 -2.45
C ARG A 244 11.19 5.51 -2.23
N GLY A 245 11.51 4.67 -1.24
CA GLY A 245 10.61 3.60 -0.81
C GLY A 245 9.31 4.18 -0.25
N CYS A 246 8.17 3.73 -0.78
CA CYS A 246 6.87 4.21 -0.34
C CYS A 246 5.76 3.18 -0.57
N GLY A 247 4.74 3.25 0.27
CA GLY A 247 3.44 2.63 0.04
C GLY A 247 2.52 3.58 -0.70
N ILE A 248 1.75 3.07 -1.66
CA ILE A 248 0.65 3.79 -2.31
C ILE A 248 -0.60 2.94 -2.29
N VAL A 249 -1.68 3.45 -1.70
CA VAL A 249 -2.92 2.73 -1.47
C VAL A 249 -4.11 3.60 -1.82
N THR A 250 -5.12 2.99 -2.44
CA THR A 250 -6.38 3.66 -2.76
C THR A 250 -7.56 2.95 -2.10
N SER A 251 -8.23 3.64 -1.19
CA SER A 251 -9.54 3.26 -0.65
C SER A 251 -10.66 4.01 -1.36
N GLY A 252 -11.79 3.34 -1.60
CA GLY A 252 -12.91 3.98 -2.29
C GLY A 252 -14.24 3.27 -2.09
N ASN A 253 -15.35 4.00 -2.16
CA ASN A 253 -16.70 3.53 -1.88
C ASN A 253 -17.47 3.02 -3.12
N TYR A 254 -16.82 2.94 -4.29
CA TYR A 254 -17.48 2.63 -5.57
C TYR A 254 -17.52 1.13 -5.90
N ARG A 255 -16.60 0.31 -5.37
CA ARG A 255 -16.53 -1.15 -5.65
C ARG A 255 -17.37 -1.99 -4.70
N LYS A 256 -17.49 -1.58 -3.43
CA LYS A 256 -18.20 -2.34 -2.40
C LYS A 256 -19.27 -1.46 -1.75
N TYR A 257 -20.48 -1.64 -2.15
CA TYR A 257 -21.68 -1.03 -1.56
C TYR A 257 -22.86 -1.97 -1.75
N TYR A 258 -23.93 -1.73 -1.04
CA TYR A 258 -25.22 -2.30 -1.39
C TYR A 258 -26.28 -1.21 -1.42
N GLU A 259 -27.30 -1.48 -2.21
CA GLU A 259 -28.43 -0.59 -2.36
C GLU A 259 -29.68 -1.23 -1.76
N LYS A 260 -30.40 -0.51 -0.92
CA LYS A 260 -31.66 -0.94 -0.34
C LYS A 260 -32.60 0.24 -0.23
N ASP A 261 -33.81 0.03 -0.69
CA ASP A 261 -34.90 1.05 -0.68
C ASP A 261 -34.47 2.37 -1.38
N GLY A 262 -33.67 2.27 -2.46
CA GLY A 262 -33.14 3.42 -3.20
C GLY A 262 -32.04 4.20 -2.48
N LYS A 263 -31.52 3.69 -1.37
CA LYS A 263 -30.40 4.26 -0.63
C LYS A 263 -29.15 3.40 -0.77
N LYS A 264 -28.04 4.04 -1.19
CA LYS A 264 -26.70 3.43 -1.27
C LYS A 264 -26.04 3.46 0.10
N TYR A 265 -25.51 2.31 0.53
CA TYR A 265 -24.78 2.16 1.78
C TYR A 265 -23.33 1.83 1.47
N SER A 266 -22.42 2.71 1.87
CA SER A 266 -20.99 2.51 1.77
C SER A 266 -20.53 1.35 2.66
N HIS A 267 -19.52 0.60 2.24
CA HIS A 267 -18.87 -0.40 3.08
C HIS A 267 -18.01 0.21 4.18
N THR A 268 -17.71 1.51 4.10
CA THR A 268 -16.95 2.23 5.12
C THR A 268 -17.90 2.60 6.26
N ILE A 269 -17.62 2.07 7.45
CA ILE A 269 -18.34 2.34 8.68
C ILE A 269 -17.49 3.25 9.55
N ASP A 270 -18.09 4.30 10.13
CA ASP A 270 -17.45 5.05 11.21
C ASP A 270 -17.70 4.36 12.54
N PRO A 271 -16.69 3.75 13.19
CA PRO A 271 -16.88 3.02 14.45
C PRO A 271 -17.37 3.92 15.59
N ARG A 272 -17.10 5.21 15.52
CA ARG A 272 -17.49 6.20 16.55
C ARG A 272 -19.00 6.43 16.56
N THR A 273 -19.62 6.37 15.39
CA THR A 273 -21.07 6.50 15.24
C THR A 273 -21.76 5.15 15.13
N GLY A 274 -21.07 4.13 14.59
CA GLY A 274 -21.59 2.80 14.30
C GLY A 274 -22.34 2.73 12.97
N TYR A 275 -22.31 3.78 12.14
CA TYR A 275 -23.06 3.86 10.87
C TYR A 275 -22.14 3.97 9.66
N PRO A 276 -22.61 3.50 8.48
CA PRO A 276 -21.95 3.79 7.21
C PRO A 276 -21.80 5.28 6.98
N VAL A 277 -20.64 5.68 6.48
CA VAL A 277 -20.37 7.09 6.13
C VAL A 277 -21.24 7.53 4.95
N SER A 278 -21.60 8.82 4.95
CA SER A 278 -22.38 9.44 3.89
C SER A 278 -21.83 10.84 3.64
N HIS A 279 -20.90 10.96 2.71
CA HIS A 279 -20.25 12.23 2.34
C HIS A 279 -19.83 12.18 0.86
N SER A 280 -19.30 13.28 0.34
CA SER A 280 -18.95 13.45 -1.06
C SER A 280 -17.66 12.74 -1.49
N LEU A 281 -16.78 12.32 -0.57
CA LEU A 281 -15.51 11.66 -0.90
C LEU A 281 -15.79 10.28 -1.51
N LEU A 282 -15.29 10.05 -2.73
CA LEU A 282 -15.48 8.82 -3.50
C LEU A 282 -14.28 7.87 -3.39
N SER A 283 -13.07 8.44 -3.40
CA SER A 283 -11.84 7.68 -3.18
C SER A 283 -10.73 8.56 -2.58
N ALA A 284 -9.82 7.90 -1.87
CA ALA A 284 -8.62 8.50 -1.30
C ALA A 284 -7.42 7.62 -1.65
N THR A 285 -6.46 8.19 -2.39
CA THR A 285 -5.15 7.58 -2.66
C THR A 285 -4.14 8.24 -1.76
N ILE A 286 -3.45 7.45 -0.94
CA ILE A 286 -2.46 7.92 0.04
C ILE A 286 -1.10 7.34 -0.26
N VAL A 287 -0.07 8.16 -0.15
CA VAL A 287 1.35 7.79 -0.24
C VAL A 287 2.02 8.09 1.08
N THR A 288 2.72 7.10 1.63
CA THR A 288 3.54 7.22 2.85
C THR A 288 4.81 6.40 2.73
N GLY A 289 5.72 6.48 3.72
CA GLY A 289 6.96 5.71 3.75
C GLY A 289 6.80 4.18 3.83
N ASN A 290 5.60 3.65 4.05
CA ASN A 290 5.31 2.21 4.07
C ASN A 290 3.85 1.95 3.66
N ALA A 291 3.55 0.74 3.19
CA ALA A 291 2.23 0.42 2.66
C ALA A 291 1.17 0.21 3.76
N ALA A 292 1.55 -0.20 4.97
CA ALA A 292 0.62 -0.37 6.08
C ALA A 292 0.02 0.96 6.55
N ASP A 293 0.83 2.02 6.64
CA ASP A 293 0.35 3.36 6.99
C ASP A 293 -0.52 3.94 5.86
N ALA A 294 -0.12 3.73 4.58
CA ALA A 294 -0.91 4.17 3.44
C ALA A 294 -2.31 3.51 3.42
N ASP A 295 -2.41 2.20 3.69
CA ASP A 295 -3.66 1.43 3.77
C ASP A 295 -4.55 1.95 4.90
N ALA A 296 -3.99 2.09 6.11
CA ALA A 296 -4.69 2.65 7.25
C ALA A 296 -5.19 4.07 6.99
N TYR A 297 -4.34 4.95 6.46
CA TYR A 297 -4.71 6.36 6.25
C TYR A 297 -5.65 6.58 5.07
N ALA A 298 -5.58 5.76 4.02
CA ALA A 298 -6.57 5.76 2.96
C ALA A 298 -7.96 5.40 3.50
N THR A 299 -8.05 4.36 4.32
CA THR A 299 -9.30 4.00 5.02
C THR A 299 -9.74 5.10 5.98
N TYR A 300 -8.83 5.70 6.75
CA TYR A 300 -9.13 6.82 7.63
C TYR A 300 -9.75 8.01 6.89
N CYS A 301 -9.15 8.42 5.77
CA CYS A 301 -9.70 9.49 4.93
C CYS A 301 -11.14 9.18 4.47
N MET A 302 -11.40 7.92 4.09
CA MET A 302 -12.74 7.48 3.72
C MET A 302 -13.73 7.46 4.89
N VAL A 303 -13.28 7.36 6.13
CA VAL A 303 -14.14 7.45 7.32
C VAL A 303 -14.48 8.90 7.64
N ILE A 304 -13.50 9.82 7.58
CA ILE A 304 -13.69 11.20 8.05
C ILE A 304 -14.25 12.14 6.99
N GLY A 305 -14.15 11.78 5.70
CA GLY A 305 -14.69 12.60 4.61
C GLY A 305 -13.74 13.69 4.13
N LEU A 306 -14.19 14.48 3.14
CA LEU A 306 -13.33 15.31 2.29
C LEU A 306 -12.52 16.37 3.07
N GLU A 307 -13.17 17.20 3.87
CA GLU A 307 -12.49 18.36 4.44
C GLU A 307 -11.54 17.98 5.57
N GLU A 308 -11.92 17.01 6.39
CA GLU A 308 -11.07 16.45 7.44
C GLU A 308 -9.91 15.66 6.82
N ALA A 309 -10.12 14.95 5.71
CA ALA A 309 -9.06 14.25 4.98
C ALA A 309 -8.03 15.22 4.40
N LYS A 310 -8.47 16.33 3.78
CA LYS A 310 -7.57 17.41 3.33
C LYS A 310 -6.75 17.98 4.49
N ALA A 311 -7.40 18.26 5.61
CA ALA A 311 -6.74 18.79 6.80
C ALA A 311 -5.70 17.81 7.36
N PHE A 312 -6.05 16.53 7.47
CA PHE A 312 -5.15 15.46 7.90
C PHE A 312 -3.91 15.37 6.99
N ILE A 313 -4.11 15.21 5.68
CA ILE A 313 -3.02 15.08 4.70
C ILE A 313 -2.12 16.32 4.74
N SER A 314 -2.71 17.53 4.78
CA SER A 314 -1.93 18.78 4.80
C SER A 314 -1.15 19.00 6.10
N SER A 315 -1.55 18.39 7.21
CA SER A 315 -0.87 18.52 8.50
C SER A 315 0.18 17.45 8.77
N ALA A 316 0.18 16.34 8.03
CA ALA A 316 1.08 15.22 8.22
C ALA A 316 2.28 15.32 7.26
N PRO A 317 3.52 15.55 7.74
CA PRO A 317 4.65 15.89 6.87
C PRO A 317 5.08 14.77 5.90
N ASP A 318 4.78 13.50 6.25
CA ASP A 318 5.19 12.32 5.49
C ASP A 318 4.01 11.66 4.77
N VAL A 319 2.89 12.37 4.60
CA VAL A 319 1.67 11.89 3.94
C VAL A 319 1.38 12.74 2.72
N GLU A 320 1.32 12.10 1.56
CA GLU A 320 0.81 12.71 0.33
C GLU A 320 -0.52 12.07 -0.03
N GLY A 321 -1.42 12.83 -0.65
CA GLY A 321 -2.74 12.31 -0.95
C GLY A 321 -3.40 12.91 -2.18
N TYR A 322 -4.23 12.07 -2.81
CA TYR A 322 -5.09 12.43 -3.92
C TYR A 322 -6.52 12.00 -3.61
N LEU A 323 -7.42 12.95 -3.60
CA LEU A 323 -8.82 12.75 -3.21
C LEU A 323 -9.73 13.02 -4.41
N ILE A 324 -10.60 12.07 -4.72
CA ILE A 324 -11.64 12.24 -5.75
C ILE A 324 -12.98 12.30 -5.03
N TYR A 325 -13.79 13.31 -5.36
CA TYR A 325 -15.05 13.57 -4.67
C TYR A 325 -16.14 14.07 -5.62
N ASP A 326 -17.38 13.90 -5.21
CA ASP A 326 -18.54 14.50 -5.90
C ASP A 326 -18.79 15.92 -5.40
N GLN A 327 -18.98 16.84 -6.33
CA GLN A 327 -19.46 18.19 -6.06
C GLN A 327 -20.60 18.51 -7.04
N ASP A 328 -21.81 18.52 -6.54
CA ASP A 328 -23.02 18.84 -7.31
C ASP A 328 -23.22 17.93 -8.54
N GLY A 329 -22.92 16.63 -8.40
CA GLY A 329 -23.00 15.65 -9.47
C GLY A 329 -21.82 15.68 -10.44
N GLN A 330 -20.77 16.42 -10.13
CA GLN A 330 -19.52 16.47 -10.89
C GLN A 330 -18.37 15.90 -10.08
N MET A 331 -17.63 14.99 -10.69
CA MET A 331 -16.37 14.48 -10.11
C MET A 331 -15.33 15.59 -10.11
N LYS A 332 -14.71 15.78 -8.96
CA LYS A 332 -13.64 16.74 -8.71
C LYS A 332 -12.48 16.04 -8.02
N GLU A 333 -11.32 16.64 -8.14
CA GLU A 333 -10.06 16.12 -7.63
C GLU A 333 -9.39 17.16 -6.72
N TRP A 334 -8.65 16.66 -5.74
CA TRP A 334 -7.74 17.44 -4.93
C TRP A 334 -6.47 16.63 -4.69
N ALA A 335 -5.31 17.26 -4.86
CA ALA A 335 -4.01 16.67 -4.58
C ALA A 335 -3.26 17.52 -3.55
N SER A 336 -2.49 16.87 -2.66
CA SER A 336 -1.48 17.56 -1.86
C SER A 336 -0.31 18.03 -2.75
N GLU A 337 0.45 19.03 -2.30
CA GLU A 337 1.52 19.65 -3.08
C GLU A 337 2.58 18.64 -3.58
N GLY A 338 2.87 17.58 -2.78
CA GLY A 338 3.86 16.54 -3.12
C GLY A 338 3.32 15.42 -4.01
N PHE A 339 2.01 15.29 -4.19
CA PHE A 339 1.42 14.17 -4.91
C PHE A 339 1.60 14.32 -6.43
N ASN A 340 2.54 13.56 -6.99
CA ASN A 340 2.89 13.65 -8.42
C ASN A 340 1.96 12.78 -9.28
N ILE A 341 0.88 13.37 -9.80
CA ILE A 341 -0.08 12.71 -10.68
C ILE A 341 -0.10 13.35 -12.08
N VAL A 342 -0.21 12.53 -13.09
CA VAL A 342 -0.29 12.95 -14.50
C VAL A 342 -1.49 12.29 -15.17
N SER A 343 -1.99 12.93 -16.25
CA SER A 343 -3.09 12.37 -17.04
C SER A 343 -2.73 11.00 -17.65
N PRO A 344 -3.66 10.04 -17.72
CA PRO A 344 -3.44 8.74 -18.35
C PRO A 344 -3.05 8.80 -19.83
N GLU A 345 -3.35 9.89 -20.52
CA GLU A 345 -3.14 10.09 -21.97
C GLU A 345 -1.71 10.61 -22.33
N GLN A 346 -0.80 10.71 -21.35
CA GLN A 346 0.56 11.21 -21.59
C GLN A 346 1.63 10.12 -21.57
#